data_e695f38f96f9d4e76a1b6112ad5b5ab3
#
_entry.id   e695f38f96f9d4e76a1b6112ad5b5ab3
#
_cell.length_a   1.000
_cell.length_b   1.000
_cell.length_c   1.000
_cell.angle_alpha   90.00
_cell.angle_beta   90.00
_cell.angle_gamma   90.00
#
_symmetry.space_group_name_H-M   'P 1'
#
loop_
_entity.id
_entity.type
_entity.pdbx_description
1 polymer ?
#
loop_
_entity_poly.entity_id
_entity_poly.type
_entity_poly.pdbx_seq_one_letter_code
_entity_poly.pdbx_strand_id
1 'polypeptide(L)'
;MPLVAIIGRPNVGKSTLFNRLTGSRKSIVGDEPGITRDRIYGEVEWRSKRFELVDTGGIVPDDEAIIPANIFKQAGFAIEKAEAIIWVVDARAGITPLDEEIAVLLRALSKPIFIAANKAESQKVEDEAGEFYRFGFDLAPVSSEHGTGIGELLDQIFETLEIEDDVEEAPASNEIKLAIIGRPNVGKSSLLNQLLGEERVIVSPIAGTTRDSIDTNLTVDGRDFVLIDTAGIRRKGKTTEMAEKMSVVMARKSLERADVAVLIIDAVEGVTNLDANIAGYAVDSGCSVIIAVNKWDALEEKETNTIYQFEDKLRQAMKFLEWAPMVTISALSGQRVQNILPLVIKAYDARNVRVPTAQLNKFFEENISQPKGGSAPAPVKGGVSRLRVKYITQGGMRPPLFVLFTAGGSKGGLHFSYLRYVENRLRDEFGFYATPIRIKERRKAGASN
;
A
#
# COMPACT_ATOMS: atom_id res chain seq x y z
N MET A 1 -9.34 -17.93 -4.37
CA MET A 1 -7.98 -17.50 -4.02
C MET A 1 -7.35 -18.62 -3.20
N PRO A 2 -6.20 -19.19 -3.61
CA PRO A 2 -5.60 -20.30 -2.89
C PRO A 2 -5.13 -19.87 -1.50
N LEU A 3 -5.19 -20.81 -0.54
CA LEU A 3 -4.75 -20.60 0.83
C LEU A 3 -3.37 -21.24 1.04
N VAL A 4 -2.42 -20.50 1.61
CA VAL A 4 -1.09 -20.96 1.97
C VAL A 4 -0.91 -20.86 3.49
N ALA A 5 -0.42 -21.93 4.13
CA ALA A 5 -0.20 -21.95 5.57
C ALA A 5 1.28 -21.77 5.91
N ILE A 6 1.59 -20.92 6.89
CA ILE A 6 2.95 -20.83 7.46
C ILE A 6 3.04 -21.75 8.68
N ILE A 7 4.05 -22.62 8.69
CA ILE A 7 4.37 -23.49 9.81
C ILE A 7 5.86 -23.44 10.16
N GLY A 8 6.24 -23.96 11.30
CA GLY A 8 7.63 -24.08 11.76
C GLY A 8 7.70 -24.02 13.28
N ARG A 9 8.86 -24.38 13.82
CA ARG A 9 9.12 -24.33 15.28
C ARG A 9 9.02 -22.90 15.83
N PRO A 10 8.89 -22.70 17.15
CA PRO A 10 8.94 -21.37 17.77
C PRO A 10 10.23 -20.61 17.44
N ASN A 11 10.16 -19.30 17.41
CA ASN A 11 11.30 -18.37 17.25
C ASN A 11 12.07 -18.44 15.92
N VAL A 12 11.58 -19.15 14.91
CA VAL A 12 12.18 -19.14 13.55
C VAL A 12 11.80 -17.89 12.74
N GLY A 13 10.86 -17.07 13.20
CA GLY A 13 10.44 -15.83 12.57
C GLY A 13 9.20 -15.95 11.68
N LYS A 14 8.28 -16.89 11.96
CA LYS A 14 7.01 -17.07 11.22
C LYS A 14 6.19 -15.78 11.12
N SER A 15 5.91 -15.14 12.24
CA SER A 15 5.11 -13.90 12.27
C SER A 15 5.84 -12.71 11.62
N THR A 16 7.17 -12.69 11.66
CA THR A 16 7.98 -11.70 10.93
C THR A 16 7.86 -11.92 9.43
N LEU A 17 7.94 -13.17 8.97
CA LEU A 17 7.73 -13.53 7.56
C LEU A 17 6.30 -13.22 7.11
N PHE A 18 5.30 -13.60 7.91
CA PHE A 18 3.90 -13.28 7.66
C PHE A 18 3.70 -11.76 7.45
N ASN A 19 4.18 -10.95 8.39
CA ASN A 19 4.08 -9.49 8.31
C ASN A 19 4.80 -8.92 7.08
N ARG A 20 5.93 -9.52 6.70
CA ARG A 20 6.69 -9.12 5.51
C ARG A 20 5.95 -9.43 4.22
N LEU A 21 5.34 -10.62 4.12
CA LEU A 21 4.62 -11.07 2.94
C LEU A 21 3.30 -10.33 2.74
N THR A 22 2.54 -10.12 3.82
CA THR A 22 1.22 -9.45 3.77
C THR A 22 1.32 -7.92 3.74
N GLY A 23 2.44 -7.34 4.12
CA GLY A 23 2.62 -5.87 4.20
C GLY A 23 1.61 -5.24 5.16
N SER A 24 0.89 -4.18 4.69
CA SER A 24 -0.16 -3.50 5.46
C SER A 24 -1.55 -4.15 5.33
N ARG A 25 -1.68 -5.20 4.52
CA ARG A 25 -2.97 -5.86 4.21
C ARG A 25 -3.22 -7.02 5.16
N LYS A 26 -3.50 -6.72 6.42
CA LYS A 26 -3.91 -7.72 7.41
C LYS A 26 -5.43 -7.77 7.47
N SER A 27 -6.03 -8.91 7.10
CA SER A 27 -7.41 -9.22 7.46
C SER A 27 -7.42 -9.83 8.85
N ILE A 28 -8.16 -9.24 9.77
CA ILE A 28 -8.39 -9.84 11.09
C ILE A 28 -9.66 -10.66 10.99
N VAL A 29 -9.50 -11.99 11.21
CA VAL A 29 -10.52 -12.93 11.71
C VAL A 29 -11.80 -13.14 10.89
N GLY A 30 -11.92 -14.33 10.29
CA GLY A 30 -13.22 -14.89 9.93
C GLY A 30 -14.05 -15.22 11.18
N ASP A 31 -15.20 -14.56 11.34
CA ASP A 31 -16.26 -14.93 12.29
C ASP A 31 -17.03 -16.15 11.73
N GLU A 32 -16.43 -17.34 11.74
CA GLU A 32 -17.19 -18.58 11.61
C GLU A 32 -17.39 -19.22 12.99
N PRO A 33 -18.63 -19.61 13.36
CA PRO A 33 -18.90 -20.23 14.65
C PRO A 33 -18.18 -21.59 14.77
N GLY A 34 -17.26 -21.69 15.72
CA GLY A 34 -16.53 -22.94 16.03
C GLY A 34 -15.01 -22.87 15.80
N ILE A 35 -14.45 -21.74 15.33
CA ILE A 35 -13.01 -21.55 15.13
C ILE A 35 -12.45 -20.72 16.28
N THR A 36 -11.39 -21.21 16.93
CA THR A 36 -10.66 -20.51 18.01
C THR A 36 -10.14 -19.16 17.54
N ARG A 37 -10.27 -18.13 18.36
CA ARG A 37 -10.11 -16.67 18.12
C ARG A 37 -8.71 -16.19 17.70
N ASP A 38 -7.74 -17.06 17.39
CA ASP A 38 -6.31 -16.70 17.37
C ASP A 38 -5.61 -16.90 16.01
N ARG A 39 -6.32 -17.00 14.89
CA ARG A 39 -5.71 -17.14 13.56
C ARG A 39 -5.67 -15.81 12.84
N ILE A 40 -4.47 -15.45 12.36
CA ILE A 40 -4.26 -14.23 11.58
C ILE A 40 -4.18 -14.62 10.10
N TYR A 41 -5.13 -14.12 9.31
CA TYR A 41 -5.13 -14.24 7.87
C TYR A 41 -4.57 -12.95 7.24
N GLY A 42 -3.96 -13.06 6.08
CA GLY A 42 -3.48 -11.92 5.32
C GLY A 42 -3.39 -12.23 3.85
N GLU A 43 -3.55 -11.21 3.02
CA GLU A 43 -3.44 -11.32 1.57
C GLU A 43 -2.02 -11.04 1.12
N VAL A 44 -1.45 -11.91 0.29
CA VAL A 44 -0.15 -11.75 -0.35
C VAL A 44 -0.35 -11.45 -1.82
N GLU A 45 0.20 -10.34 -2.29
CA GLU A 45 0.18 -9.95 -3.70
C GLU A 45 1.59 -9.91 -4.27
N TRP A 46 1.80 -10.62 -5.39
CA TRP A 46 3.07 -10.64 -6.10
C TRP A 46 2.85 -10.74 -7.61
N ARG A 47 3.38 -9.77 -8.38
CA ARG A 47 3.28 -9.75 -9.86
C ARG A 47 1.84 -9.92 -10.38
N SER A 48 0.88 -9.25 -9.77
CA SER A 48 -0.56 -9.32 -10.11
C SER A 48 -1.24 -10.65 -9.79
N LYS A 49 -0.59 -11.54 -9.06
CA LYS A 49 -1.15 -12.79 -8.55
C LYS A 49 -1.36 -12.68 -7.05
N ARG A 50 -2.34 -13.41 -6.51
CA ARG A 50 -2.70 -13.33 -5.09
C ARG A 50 -2.97 -14.70 -4.50
N PHE A 51 -2.61 -14.85 -3.22
CA PHE A 51 -3.06 -15.93 -2.38
C PHE A 51 -3.33 -15.43 -0.96
N GLU A 52 -4.15 -16.19 -0.22
CA GLU A 52 -4.39 -15.94 1.19
C GLU A 52 -3.34 -16.68 2.03
N LEU A 53 -2.80 -16.01 3.05
CA LEU A 53 -1.78 -16.53 3.93
C LEU A 53 -2.31 -16.63 5.35
N VAL A 54 -2.11 -17.78 6.02
CA VAL A 54 -2.50 -17.96 7.42
C VAL A 54 -1.26 -18.21 8.28
N ASP A 55 -1.09 -17.41 9.38
CA ASP A 55 -0.06 -17.63 10.39
C ASP A 55 -0.58 -18.60 11.45
N THR A 56 0.08 -19.76 11.58
CA THR A 56 -0.25 -20.74 12.63
C THR A 56 0.57 -20.50 13.91
N GLY A 57 1.45 -19.52 13.94
CA GLY A 57 2.39 -19.26 15.04
C GLY A 57 1.80 -18.57 16.28
N GLY A 58 0.63 -17.91 16.16
CA GLY A 58 -0.04 -17.24 17.28
C GLY A 58 -0.79 -18.19 18.23
N ILE A 59 -0.74 -19.50 18.00
CA ILE A 59 -1.56 -20.50 18.65
C ILE A 59 -0.83 -21.26 19.76
N VAL A 60 0.49 -21.13 19.87
CA VAL A 60 1.31 -21.88 20.85
C VAL A 60 1.61 -21.00 22.06
N PRO A 61 1.11 -21.32 23.28
CA PRO A 61 1.62 -20.73 24.51
C PRO A 61 3.09 -21.12 24.74
N ASP A 62 3.90 -20.19 25.25
CA ASP A 62 5.36 -20.33 25.43
C ASP A 62 5.80 -21.44 26.41
N ASP A 63 4.89 -22.13 27.10
CA ASP A 63 5.17 -22.95 28.31
C ASP A 63 4.87 -24.46 28.20
N GLU A 64 4.42 -25.00 27.07
CA GLU A 64 4.23 -26.44 26.94
C GLU A 64 5.35 -27.12 26.17
N ALA A 65 5.75 -28.32 26.59
CA ALA A 65 6.72 -29.15 25.91
C ALA A 65 6.39 -29.25 24.40
N ILE A 66 7.31 -28.74 23.58
CA ILE A 66 7.12 -28.63 22.13
C ILE A 66 7.18 -30.03 21.54
N ILE A 67 6.01 -30.66 21.38
CA ILE A 67 5.86 -31.93 20.66
C ILE A 67 5.40 -31.57 19.24
N PRO A 68 6.06 -32.05 18.16
CA PRO A 68 5.68 -31.77 16.77
C PRO A 68 4.21 -32.06 16.49
N ALA A 69 3.67 -33.13 17.08
CA ALA A 69 2.26 -33.49 16.97
C ALA A 69 1.32 -32.38 17.46
N ASN A 70 1.72 -31.59 18.46
CA ASN A 70 0.90 -30.47 18.97
C ASN A 70 0.94 -29.28 17.99
N ILE A 71 2.06 -29.00 17.33
CA ILE A 71 2.16 -27.99 16.28
C ILE A 71 1.21 -28.35 15.14
N PHE A 72 1.21 -29.60 14.69
CA PHE A 72 0.31 -30.08 13.63
C PHE A 72 -1.16 -30.16 14.07
N LYS A 73 -1.45 -30.54 15.31
CA LYS A 73 -2.81 -30.59 15.83
C LYS A 73 -3.44 -29.20 15.92
N GLN A 74 -2.67 -28.21 16.33
CA GLN A 74 -3.12 -26.82 16.43
C GLN A 74 -3.22 -26.14 15.05
N ALA A 75 -2.29 -26.44 14.14
CA ALA A 75 -2.30 -25.99 12.75
C ALA A 75 -3.24 -26.82 11.86
N GLY A 76 -3.77 -27.97 12.32
CA GLY A 76 -4.42 -28.99 11.53
C GLY A 76 -5.47 -28.49 10.54
N PHE A 77 -6.39 -27.65 10.99
CA PHE A 77 -7.40 -27.06 10.11
C PHE A 77 -6.80 -26.14 9.03
N ALA A 78 -5.79 -25.34 9.39
CA ALA A 78 -5.12 -24.47 8.42
C ALA A 78 -4.32 -25.30 7.40
N ILE A 79 -3.62 -26.34 7.86
CA ILE A 79 -2.88 -27.28 7.01
C ILE A 79 -3.85 -28.07 6.11
N GLU A 80 -5.01 -28.47 6.64
CA GLU A 80 -6.01 -29.23 5.87
C GLU A 80 -6.59 -28.40 4.73
N LYS A 81 -6.94 -27.14 4.98
CA LYS A 81 -7.52 -26.23 3.99
C LYS A 81 -6.47 -25.61 3.04
N ALA A 82 -5.20 -25.52 3.45
CA ALA A 82 -4.17 -24.92 2.63
C ALA A 82 -3.88 -25.73 1.36
N GLU A 83 -3.63 -25.06 0.25
CA GLU A 83 -3.20 -25.64 -1.01
C GLU A 83 -1.67 -25.83 -1.08
N ALA A 84 -0.93 -25.00 -0.32
CA ALA A 84 0.51 -25.14 -0.13
C ALA A 84 0.94 -24.76 1.29
N ILE A 85 2.16 -25.10 1.65
CA ILE A 85 2.72 -24.85 2.97
C ILE A 85 4.08 -24.15 2.84
N ILE A 86 4.28 -23.06 3.59
CA ILE A 86 5.59 -22.46 3.82
C ILE A 86 6.10 -22.98 5.15
N TRP A 87 7.14 -23.79 5.10
CA TRP A 87 7.83 -24.27 6.28
C TRP A 87 9.02 -23.38 6.59
N VAL A 88 8.91 -22.59 7.67
CA VAL A 88 9.95 -21.65 8.09
C VAL A 88 10.93 -22.36 9.02
N VAL A 89 12.20 -22.33 8.65
CA VAL A 89 13.32 -22.85 9.44
C VAL A 89 14.32 -21.73 9.74
N ASP A 90 15.21 -21.93 10.71
CA ASP A 90 16.24 -20.96 11.09
C ASP A 90 17.58 -21.34 10.45
N ALA A 91 18.00 -20.62 9.42
CA ALA A 91 19.25 -20.90 8.69
C ALA A 91 20.51 -20.75 9.56
N ARG A 92 20.48 -19.91 10.60
CA ARG A 92 21.63 -19.73 11.51
C ARG A 92 21.76 -20.87 12.52
N ALA A 93 20.63 -21.41 12.96
CA ALA A 93 20.62 -22.47 13.96
C ALA A 93 20.91 -23.84 13.34
N GLY A 94 20.78 -23.97 12.01
CA GLY A 94 20.88 -25.23 11.31
C GLY A 94 19.73 -26.19 11.61
N ILE A 95 19.87 -27.43 11.14
CA ILE A 95 18.86 -28.47 11.29
C ILE A 95 18.81 -28.94 12.76
N THR A 96 17.62 -28.94 13.34
CA THR A 96 17.37 -29.46 14.69
C THR A 96 16.58 -30.76 14.64
N PRO A 97 16.60 -31.58 15.72
CA PRO A 97 15.75 -32.79 15.79
C PRO A 97 14.26 -32.49 15.56
N LEU A 98 13.78 -31.34 16.02
CA LEU A 98 12.39 -30.92 15.80
C LEU A 98 12.09 -30.64 14.33
N ASP A 99 13.04 -30.08 13.58
CA ASP A 99 12.91 -29.88 12.14
C ASP A 99 12.84 -31.23 11.41
N GLU A 100 13.61 -32.24 11.83
CA GLU A 100 13.57 -33.61 11.28
C GLU A 100 12.19 -34.26 11.49
N GLU A 101 11.62 -34.12 12.69
CA GLU A 101 10.29 -34.65 13.00
C GLU A 101 9.18 -33.93 12.21
N ILE A 102 9.27 -32.61 12.09
CA ILE A 102 8.34 -31.84 11.24
C ILE A 102 8.45 -32.28 9.79
N ALA A 103 9.66 -32.51 9.26
CA ALA A 103 9.86 -32.99 7.90
C ALA A 103 9.17 -34.34 7.64
N VAL A 104 9.20 -35.26 8.61
CA VAL A 104 8.51 -36.56 8.49
C VAL A 104 6.99 -36.36 8.34
N LEU A 105 6.41 -35.47 9.17
CA LEU A 105 4.99 -35.19 9.11
C LEU A 105 4.60 -34.47 7.80
N LEU A 106 5.43 -33.54 7.32
CA LEU A 106 5.20 -32.81 6.09
C LEU A 106 5.26 -33.72 4.85
N ARG A 107 6.15 -34.72 4.82
CA ARG A 107 6.22 -35.70 3.73
C ARG A 107 4.96 -36.55 3.59
N ALA A 108 4.20 -36.70 4.67
CA ALA A 108 2.93 -37.42 4.63
C ALA A 108 1.79 -36.61 3.99
N LEU A 109 2.01 -35.31 3.74
CA LEU A 109 1.03 -34.43 3.11
C LEU A 109 1.23 -34.48 1.58
N SER A 110 0.13 -34.64 0.85
CA SER A 110 0.13 -34.57 -0.62
C SER A 110 -0.02 -33.12 -1.11
N LYS A 111 0.79 -32.20 -0.57
CA LYS A 111 0.71 -30.75 -0.87
C LYS A 111 2.10 -30.20 -1.18
N PRO A 112 2.22 -29.18 -2.04
CA PRO A 112 3.46 -28.45 -2.23
C PRO A 112 3.97 -27.84 -0.92
N ILE A 113 5.27 -28.00 -0.66
CA ILE A 113 5.93 -27.50 0.55
C ILE A 113 7.16 -26.71 0.13
N PHE A 114 7.27 -25.49 0.64
CA PHE A 114 8.39 -24.58 0.39
C PHE A 114 9.11 -24.31 1.70
N ILE A 115 10.43 -24.59 1.75
CA ILE A 115 11.26 -24.25 2.90
C ILE A 115 11.70 -22.80 2.78
N ALA A 116 11.26 -21.95 3.72
CA ALA A 116 11.82 -20.62 3.91
C ALA A 116 12.91 -20.67 4.97
N ALA A 117 14.18 -20.78 4.55
CA ALA A 117 15.32 -20.75 5.44
C ALA A 117 15.60 -19.31 5.88
N ASN A 118 14.95 -18.93 7.00
CA ASN A 118 14.94 -17.55 7.48
C ASN A 118 16.22 -17.20 8.24
N LYS A 119 16.47 -15.88 8.41
CA LYS A 119 17.67 -15.27 9.01
C LYS A 119 18.93 -15.44 8.16
N ALA A 120 18.79 -15.66 6.86
CA ALA A 120 19.88 -15.70 5.88
C ALA A 120 20.32 -14.27 5.52
N GLU A 121 21.13 -13.66 6.36
CA GLU A 121 21.52 -12.24 6.24
C GLU A 121 22.95 -12.06 5.67
N SER A 122 23.65 -13.15 5.42
CA SER A 122 24.98 -13.14 4.82
C SER A 122 25.14 -14.32 3.86
N GLN A 123 26.01 -14.17 2.87
CA GLN A 123 26.31 -15.23 1.89
C GLN A 123 26.69 -16.56 2.57
N LYS A 124 27.44 -16.49 3.68
CA LYS A 124 27.83 -17.69 4.42
C LYS A 124 26.61 -18.46 4.97
N VAL A 125 25.62 -17.73 5.54
CA VAL A 125 24.40 -18.34 6.09
C VAL A 125 23.49 -18.83 4.96
N GLU A 126 23.46 -18.12 3.82
CA GLU A 126 22.76 -18.61 2.62
C GLU A 126 23.34 -19.92 2.11
N ASP A 127 24.68 -20.05 2.08
CA ASP A 127 25.36 -21.28 1.68
C ASP A 127 25.09 -22.41 2.68
N GLU A 128 25.13 -22.14 3.99
CA GLU A 128 24.81 -23.08 5.07
C GLU A 128 23.35 -23.54 5.03
N ALA A 129 22.41 -22.66 4.62
CA ALA A 129 21.00 -23.02 4.44
C ALA A 129 20.81 -24.17 3.42
N GLY A 130 21.78 -24.42 2.55
CA GLY A 130 21.77 -25.54 1.61
C GLY A 130 21.62 -26.92 2.26
N GLU A 131 21.95 -27.07 3.56
CA GLU A 131 21.74 -28.32 4.29
C GLU A 131 20.29 -28.78 4.36
N PHE A 132 19.35 -27.85 4.30
CA PHE A 132 17.90 -28.13 4.33
C PHE A 132 17.39 -28.80 3.05
N TYR A 133 18.14 -28.80 1.93
CA TYR A 133 17.80 -29.58 0.71
C TYR A 133 17.65 -31.06 0.98
N ARG A 134 18.29 -31.58 2.04
CA ARG A 134 18.17 -33.01 2.43
C ARG A 134 16.72 -33.42 2.72
N PHE A 135 15.84 -32.50 3.02
CA PHE A 135 14.44 -32.80 3.25
C PHE A 135 13.64 -33.04 1.97
N GLY A 136 14.17 -32.66 0.79
CA GLY A 136 13.57 -32.94 -0.51
C GLY A 136 12.44 -32.00 -0.89
N PHE A 137 12.39 -30.78 -0.30
CA PHE A 137 11.44 -29.74 -0.64
C PHE A 137 12.15 -28.56 -1.30
N ASP A 138 11.39 -27.72 -2.01
CA ASP A 138 11.89 -26.48 -2.58
C ASP A 138 12.38 -25.55 -1.46
N LEU A 139 13.56 -24.96 -1.64
CA LEU A 139 14.22 -24.15 -0.62
C LEU A 139 14.49 -22.74 -1.15
N ALA A 140 14.11 -21.73 -0.33
CA ALA A 140 14.48 -20.35 -0.53
C ALA A 140 15.17 -19.81 0.74
N PRO A 141 16.46 -19.43 0.68
CA PRO A 141 17.08 -18.63 1.74
C PRO A 141 16.46 -17.25 1.80
N VAL A 142 15.96 -16.85 2.98
CA VAL A 142 15.25 -15.54 3.13
C VAL A 142 15.74 -14.81 4.38
N SER A 143 15.64 -13.48 4.35
CA SER A 143 15.65 -12.66 5.55
C SER A 143 14.33 -11.92 5.69
N SER A 144 13.49 -12.37 6.61
CA SER A 144 12.20 -11.72 6.88
C SER A 144 12.38 -10.30 7.42
N GLU A 145 13.48 -10.00 8.09
CA GLU A 145 13.79 -8.68 8.63
C GLU A 145 14.24 -7.72 7.53
N HIS A 146 15.11 -8.15 6.62
CA HIS A 146 15.67 -7.30 5.56
C HIS A 146 14.94 -7.42 4.22
N GLY A 147 14.13 -8.47 4.03
CA GLY A 147 13.34 -8.69 2.82
C GLY A 147 14.12 -9.31 1.65
N THR A 148 15.34 -9.82 1.89
CA THR A 148 16.11 -10.57 0.90
C THR A 148 15.53 -11.98 0.70
N GLY A 149 15.60 -12.53 -0.53
CA GLY A 149 15.11 -13.87 -0.87
C GLY A 149 13.57 -14.02 -0.94
N ILE A 150 12.82 -13.00 -0.51
CA ILE A 150 11.34 -13.05 -0.50
C ILE A 150 10.76 -13.18 -1.91
N GLY A 151 11.40 -12.54 -2.90
CA GLY A 151 10.95 -12.59 -4.29
C GLY A 151 11.07 -13.99 -4.87
N GLU A 152 12.17 -14.69 -4.60
CA GLU A 152 12.44 -16.06 -5.03
C GLU A 152 11.45 -17.05 -4.40
N LEU A 153 11.17 -16.91 -3.10
CA LEU A 153 10.16 -17.72 -2.41
C LEU A 153 8.77 -17.52 -3.04
N LEU A 154 8.37 -16.29 -3.29
CA LEU A 154 7.07 -15.99 -3.90
C LEU A 154 7.00 -16.52 -5.35
N ASP A 155 8.06 -16.34 -6.14
CA ASP A 155 8.12 -16.87 -7.50
C ASP A 155 7.91 -18.41 -7.51
N GLN A 156 8.58 -19.17 -6.63
CA GLN A 156 8.40 -20.61 -6.49
C GLN A 156 6.96 -21.00 -6.15
N ILE A 157 6.34 -20.29 -5.18
CA ILE A 157 4.95 -20.56 -4.76
C ILE A 157 3.98 -20.32 -5.91
N PHE A 158 4.10 -19.17 -6.59
CA PHE A 158 3.19 -18.82 -7.67
C PHE A 158 3.33 -19.69 -8.91
N GLU A 159 4.54 -20.16 -9.21
CA GLU A 159 4.79 -21.10 -10.30
C GLU A 159 4.18 -22.48 -9.99
N THR A 160 4.38 -22.98 -8.77
CA THR A 160 3.91 -24.33 -8.38
C THR A 160 2.39 -24.42 -8.24
N LEU A 161 1.75 -23.36 -7.72
CA LEU A 161 0.30 -23.33 -7.57
C LEU A 161 -0.46 -22.99 -8.87
N GLU A 162 0.29 -22.78 -9.98
CA GLU A 162 -0.28 -22.39 -11.28
C GLU A 162 -1.33 -21.29 -11.16
N ILE A 163 -1.10 -20.37 -10.20
CA ILE A 163 -2.01 -19.26 -9.96
C ILE A 163 -1.97 -18.40 -11.23
N GLU A 164 -3.08 -18.44 -11.98
CA GLU A 164 -3.25 -17.59 -13.14
C GLU A 164 -3.16 -16.12 -12.73
N ASP A 165 -2.70 -15.26 -13.67
CA ASP A 165 -2.80 -13.84 -13.44
C ASP A 165 -4.26 -13.52 -13.11
N ASP A 166 -4.51 -12.96 -11.94
CA ASP A 166 -5.84 -12.50 -11.55
C ASP A 166 -6.25 -11.38 -12.53
N VAL A 167 -6.73 -11.80 -13.71
CA VAL A 167 -7.32 -10.91 -14.72
C VAL A 167 -8.69 -10.44 -14.26
N GLU A 168 -9.28 -11.13 -13.29
CA GLU A 168 -10.39 -10.65 -12.50
C GLU A 168 -9.84 -10.00 -11.22
N GLU A 169 -9.50 -8.71 -11.35
CA GLU A 169 -9.63 -7.84 -10.19
C GLU A 169 -10.99 -8.14 -9.57
N ALA A 170 -11.02 -8.53 -8.29
CA ALA A 170 -12.25 -8.39 -7.51
C ALA A 170 -12.81 -7.02 -7.89
N PRO A 171 -14.07 -6.94 -8.38
CA PRO A 171 -14.60 -5.69 -8.89
C PRO A 171 -14.27 -4.64 -7.85
N ALA A 172 -13.56 -3.58 -8.27
CA ALA A 172 -13.15 -2.52 -7.37
C ALA A 172 -14.38 -2.26 -6.52
N SER A 173 -14.31 -2.49 -5.20
CA SER A 173 -15.50 -2.32 -4.39
C SER A 173 -16.04 -0.96 -4.80
N ASN A 174 -17.29 -0.85 -5.23
CA ASN A 174 -17.85 0.43 -5.69
C ASN A 174 -17.77 1.50 -4.60
N GLU A 175 -17.26 1.11 -3.46
CA GLU A 175 -17.14 1.85 -2.23
C GLU A 175 -15.82 2.63 -2.18
N ILE A 176 -15.92 3.94 -2.11
CA ILE A 176 -14.80 4.88 -2.06
C ILE A 176 -14.54 5.27 -0.60
N LYS A 177 -13.38 4.90 -0.07
CA LYS A 177 -12.98 5.28 1.29
C LYS A 177 -12.37 6.68 1.29
N LEU A 178 -13.12 7.63 1.85
CA LEU A 178 -12.79 9.06 1.86
C LEU A 178 -12.38 9.53 3.25
N ALA A 179 -11.18 10.10 3.38
CA ALA A 179 -10.75 10.81 4.58
C ALA A 179 -10.80 12.32 4.38
N ILE A 180 -11.34 13.03 5.36
CA ILE A 180 -11.29 14.50 5.44
C ILE A 180 -10.20 14.88 6.45
N ILE A 181 -9.11 15.47 5.98
CA ILE A 181 -7.92 15.78 6.77
C ILE A 181 -7.59 17.27 6.75
N GLY A 182 -6.80 17.70 7.70
CA GLY A 182 -6.37 19.08 7.87
C GLY A 182 -6.22 19.44 9.34
N ARG A 183 -5.60 20.57 9.62
CA ARG A 183 -5.37 21.05 11.00
C ARG A 183 -6.67 21.41 11.74
N PRO A 184 -6.64 21.64 13.06
CA PRO A 184 -7.81 22.08 13.81
C PRO A 184 -8.41 23.38 13.23
N ASN A 185 -9.71 23.55 13.34
CA ASN A 185 -10.48 24.76 12.99
C ASN A 185 -10.49 25.18 11.50
N VAL A 186 -9.93 24.41 10.57
CA VAL A 186 -10.00 24.69 9.12
C VAL A 186 -11.37 24.44 8.51
N GLY A 187 -12.33 23.85 9.27
CA GLY A 187 -13.69 23.62 8.82
C GLY A 187 -14.03 22.18 8.42
N LYS A 188 -13.27 21.17 8.88
CA LYS A 188 -13.55 19.74 8.60
C LYS A 188 -14.96 19.31 8.97
N SER A 189 -15.41 19.66 10.19
CA SER A 189 -16.76 19.32 10.67
C SER A 189 -17.86 20.05 9.89
N SER A 190 -17.61 21.30 9.48
CA SER A 190 -18.54 22.05 8.66
C SER A 190 -18.67 21.43 7.26
N LEU A 191 -17.54 21.05 6.65
CA LEU A 191 -17.57 20.36 5.36
C LEU A 191 -18.30 19.01 5.46
N LEU A 192 -18.00 18.22 6.48
CA LEU A 192 -18.69 16.95 6.72
C LEU A 192 -20.21 17.15 6.82
N ASN A 193 -20.66 18.13 7.58
CA ASN A 193 -22.09 18.41 7.74
C ASN A 193 -22.75 18.87 6.42
N GLN A 194 -22.05 19.65 5.61
CA GLN A 194 -22.54 20.06 4.29
C GLN A 194 -22.66 18.87 3.34
N LEU A 195 -21.63 18.00 3.28
CA LEU A 195 -21.67 16.80 2.44
C LEU A 195 -22.80 15.86 2.85
N LEU A 196 -23.05 15.68 4.15
CA LEU A 196 -24.14 14.83 4.65
C LEU A 196 -25.54 15.48 4.50
N GLY A 197 -25.62 16.79 4.34
CA GLY A 197 -26.86 17.54 4.16
C GLY A 197 -27.26 17.78 2.68
N GLU A 198 -26.48 17.34 1.71
CA GLU A 198 -26.83 17.48 0.30
C GLU A 198 -28.01 16.59 -0.09
N GLU A 199 -28.96 17.08 -0.90
CA GLU A 199 -30.15 16.34 -1.34
C GLU A 199 -29.84 15.05 -2.13
N ARG A 200 -28.65 14.97 -2.74
CA ARG A 200 -28.17 13.81 -3.50
C ARG A 200 -27.50 12.74 -2.65
N VAL A 201 -27.35 12.98 -1.34
CA VAL A 201 -26.63 12.09 -0.43
C VAL A 201 -27.60 11.25 0.38
N ILE A 202 -27.56 9.95 0.21
CA ILE A 202 -28.30 9.00 1.03
C ILE A 202 -27.36 8.46 2.11
N VAL A 203 -27.62 8.78 3.38
CA VAL A 203 -26.84 8.28 4.50
C VAL A 203 -27.39 6.93 4.94
N SER A 204 -26.54 5.89 4.95
CA SER A 204 -26.92 4.58 5.46
C SER A 204 -26.76 4.50 6.99
N PRO A 205 -27.76 3.96 7.74
CA PRO A 205 -27.68 3.87 9.19
C PRO A 205 -26.79 2.75 9.72
N ILE A 206 -26.04 2.02 8.87
CA ILE A 206 -25.19 0.92 9.30
C ILE A 206 -23.94 1.49 9.99
N ALA A 207 -23.96 1.48 11.32
CA ALA A 207 -22.79 1.78 12.13
C ALA A 207 -21.73 0.67 11.95
N GLY A 208 -20.51 1.06 11.61
CA GLY A 208 -19.38 0.12 11.51
C GLY A 208 -19.10 -0.58 12.84
N THR A 209 -18.74 -1.85 12.77
CA THR A 209 -18.61 -2.82 13.90
C THR A 209 -17.33 -2.66 14.73
N THR A 210 -16.57 -1.57 14.66
CA THR A 210 -15.36 -1.37 15.46
C THR A 210 -15.52 -0.31 16.54
N ARG A 211 -15.20 -0.67 17.79
CA ARG A 211 -15.37 0.11 19.03
C ARG A 211 -14.66 1.47 19.08
N ASP A 212 -13.76 1.81 18.13
CA ASP A 212 -12.88 2.99 18.22
C ASP A 212 -13.01 4.03 17.09
N SER A 213 -13.67 3.74 15.97
CA SER A 213 -13.89 4.70 14.89
C SER A 213 -15.30 4.59 14.32
N ILE A 214 -16.04 5.68 14.30
CA ILE A 214 -17.37 5.74 13.67
C ILE A 214 -17.14 6.21 12.24
N ASP A 215 -17.24 5.30 11.29
CA ASP A 215 -17.26 5.59 9.85
C ASP A 215 -18.73 5.88 9.45
N THR A 216 -18.92 6.67 8.40
CA THR A 216 -20.27 7.02 7.91
C THR A 216 -20.40 6.62 6.45
N ASN A 217 -21.34 5.74 6.15
CA ASN A 217 -21.63 5.31 4.79
C ASN A 217 -22.61 6.26 4.13
N LEU A 218 -22.35 6.62 2.88
CA LEU A 218 -23.24 7.43 2.06
C LEU A 218 -23.18 6.99 0.60
N THR A 219 -24.28 7.18 -0.13
CA THR A 219 -24.37 6.92 -1.56
C THR A 219 -24.66 8.21 -2.31
N VAL A 220 -23.88 8.51 -3.35
CA VAL A 220 -24.03 9.70 -4.18
C VAL A 220 -23.97 9.31 -5.65
N ASP A 221 -24.99 9.64 -6.43
CA ASP A 221 -25.08 9.33 -7.86
C ASP A 221 -24.80 7.85 -8.19
N GLY A 222 -25.24 6.93 -7.31
CA GLY A 222 -25.04 5.47 -7.45
C GLY A 222 -23.64 4.95 -7.10
N ARG A 223 -22.78 5.78 -6.52
CA ARG A 223 -21.48 5.41 -5.96
C ARG A 223 -21.56 5.39 -4.43
N ASP A 224 -21.00 4.36 -3.83
CA ASP A 224 -20.93 4.20 -2.39
C ASP A 224 -19.64 4.79 -1.83
N PHE A 225 -19.76 5.51 -0.71
CA PHE A 225 -18.63 6.11 0.00
C PHE A 225 -18.65 5.70 1.46
N VAL A 226 -17.46 5.54 2.03
CA VAL A 226 -17.21 5.43 3.46
C VAL A 226 -16.38 6.62 3.92
N LEU A 227 -16.99 7.51 4.67
CA LEU A 227 -16.27 8.60 5.33
C LEU A 227 -15.56 8.05 6.57
N ILE A 228 -14.22 8.04 6.52
CA ILE A 228 -13.37 7.46 7.56
C ILE A 228 -13.27 8.41 8.77
N ASP A 229 -13.46 7.86 9.98
CA ASP A 229 -13.23 8.52 11.27
C ASP A 229 -14.02 9.82 11.48
N THR A 230 -15.32 9.79 11.18
CA THR A 230 -16.20 10.96 11.36
C THR A 230 -16.35 11.39 12.83
N ALA A 231 -16.15 10.47 13.80
CA ALA A 231 -16.18 10.78 15.24
C ALA A 231 -14.98 11.64 15.66
N GLY A 232 -13.79 11.39 15.13
CA GLY A 232 -12.59 12.19 15.38
C GLY A 232 -12.74 13.63 14.87
N ILE A 233 -13.44 13.80 13.75
CA ILE A 233 -13.73 15.13 13.16
C ILE A 233 -14.66 15.96 14.06
N ARG A 234 -15.55 15.33 14.82
CA ARG A 234 -16.54 16.00 15.70
C ARG A 234 -16.00 16.35 17.10
N ARG A 235 -14.90 15.73 17.55
CA ARG A 235 -14.32 16.01 18.88
C ARG A 235 -13.51 17.31 18.86
N LYS A 236 -13.87 18.29 19.73
CA LYS A 236 -13.11 19.53 19.94
C LYS A 236 -12.03 19.29 21.00
N GLY A 237 -10.76 19.53 20.66
CA GLY A 237 -9.63 19.49 21.60
C GLY A 237 -9.68 20.67 22.59
N LYS A 238 -9.17 20.46 23.84
CA LYS A 238 -9.21 21.47 24.90
C LYS A 238 -8.06 22.48 24.88
N THR A 239 -6.95 22.20 24.21
CA THR A 239 -5.79 23.10 24.06
C THR A 239 -5.22 23.02 22.66
N THR A 240 -4.66 24.13 22.13
CA THR A 240 -4.20 24.23 20.73
C THR A 240 -3.09 23.24 20.40
N GLU A 241 -2.03 23.18 21.21
CA GLU A 241 -0.86 22.31 20.95
C GLU A 241 -1.20 20.83 21.05
N MET A 242 -2.04 20.44 22.01
CA MET A 242 -2.51 19.06 22.16
C MET A 242 -3.45 18.66 21.03
N ALA A 243 -4.27 19.61 20.52
CA ALA A 243 -5.17 19.42 19.40
C ALA A 243 -4.40 19.25 18.07
N GLU A 244 -3.28 19.94 17.89
CA GLU A 244 -2.42 19.79 16.71
C GLU A 244 -1.74 18.42 16.65
N LYS A 245 -1.08 17.99 17.73
CA LYS A 245 -0.47 16.66 17.85
C LYS A 245 -1.50 15.54 17.63
N MET A 246 -2.66 15.67 18.24
CA MET A 246 -3.75 14.71 18.12
C MET A 246 -4.35 14.68 16.71
N SER A 247 -4.41 15.84 16.03
CA SER A 247 -4.88 15.95 14.65
C SER A 247 -3.96 15.21 13.66
N VAL A 248 -2.64 15.27 13.87
CA VAL A 248 -1.66 14.54 13.05
C VAL A 248 -1.81 13.03 13.22
N VAL A 249 -1.91 12.55 14.47
CA VAL A 249 -2.06 11.12 14.76
C VAL A 249 -3.38 10.58 14.19
N MET A 250 -4.49 11.32 14.34
CA MET A 250 -5.79 10.95 13.78
C MET A 250 -5.75 10.95 12.25
N ALA A 251 -5.17 11.99 11.64
CA ALA A 251 -5.03 12.06 10.19
C ALA A 251 -4.27 10.84 9.66
N ARG A 252 -3.16 10.45 10.29
CA ARG A 252 -2.38 9.29 9.89
C ARG A 252 -3.19 7.99 9.96
N LYS A 253 -3.92 7.77 11.06
CA LYS A 253 -4.78 6.58 11.24
C LYS A 253 -5.90 6.52 10.19
N SER A 254 -6.52 7.66 9.87
CA SER A 254 -7.56 7.73 8.83
C SER A 254 -6.99 7.48 7.44
N LEU A 255 -5.79 8.01 7.15
CA LEU A 255 -5.12 7.87 5.85
C LEU A 255 -4.67 6.44 5.55
N GLU A 256 -4.33 5.64 6.56
CA GLU A 256 -3.97 4.23 6.38
C GLU A 256 -5.14 3.39 5.82
N ARG A 257 -6.38 3.87 5.99
CA ARG A 257 -7.62 3.19 5.56
C ARG A 257 -8.29 3.84 4.35
N ALA A 258 -7.87 5.04 3.97
CA ALA A 258 -8.52 5.83 2.94
C ALA A 258 -7.96 5.56 1.54
N ASP A 259 -8.83 5.69 0.54
CA ASP A 259 -8.47 5.71 -0.88
C ASP A 259 -8.15 7.12 -1.37
N VAL A 260 -8.99 8.06 -0.96
CA VAL A 260 -8.89 9.48 -1.33
C VAL A 260 -8.89 10.33 -0.07
N ALA A 261 -8.03 11.32 0.00
CA ALA A 261 -7.96 12.31 1.06
C ALA A 261 -8.36 13.68 0.53
N VAL A 262 -9.30 14.34 1.21
CA VAL A 262 -9.60 15.76 1.01
C VAL A 262 -8.85 16.55 2.08
N LEU A 263 -7.76 17.23 1.66
CA LEU A 263 -6.98 18.13 2.51
C LEU A 263 -7.63 19.49 2.57
N ILE A 264 -8.11 19.88 3.75
CA ILE A 264 -8.73 21.20 3.95
C ILE A 264 -7.68 22.18 4.44
N ILE A 265 -7.57 23.30 3.74
CA ILE A 265 -6.70 24.46 4.07
C ILE A 265 -7.57 25.68 4.30
N ASP A 266 -7.22 26.49 5.29
CA ASP A 266 -7.89 27.75 5.59
C ASP A 266 -7.38 28.86 4.66
N ALA A 267 -8.26 29.46 3.87
CA ALA A 267 -7.90 30.53 2.92
C ALA A 267 -7.40 31.79 3.62
N VAL A 268 -7.93 32.11 4.82
CA VAL A 268 -7.59 33.32 5.57
C VAL A 268 -6.21 33.18 6.23
N GLU A 269 -5.95 32.05 6.87
CA GLU A 269 -4.67 31.79 7.52
C GLU A 269 -3.56 31.38 6.52
N GLY A 270 -3.95 30.91 5.33
CA GLY A 270 -3.01 30.43 4.31
C GLY A 270 -2.42 29.04 4.62
N VAL A 271 -1.42 28.68 3.83
CA VAL A 271 -0.73 27.38 3.94
C VAL A 271 0.30 27.42 5.05
N THR A 272 0.28 26.41 5.93
CA THR A 272 1.21 26.27 7.05
C THR A 272 2.07 25.02 6.93
N ASN A 273 3.16 24.94 7.72
CA ASN A 273 4.01 23.74 7.79
C ASN A 273 3.23 22.50 8.26
N LEU A 274 2.20 22.70 9.13
CA LEU A 274 1.37 21.60 9.60
C LEU A 274 0.50 21.01 8.47
N ASP A 275 -0.04 21.88 7.59
CA ASP A 275 -0.77 21.44 6.41
C ASP A 275 0.14 20.62 5.47
N ALA A 276 1.38 21.07 5.26
CA ALA A 276 2.36 20.35 4.46
C ALA A 276 2.73 18.98 5.05
N ASN A 277 2.88 18.88 6.38
CA ASN A 277 3.15 17.63 7.06
C ASN A 277 1.97 16.63 6.91
N ILE A 278 0.74 17.09 7.13
CA ILE A 278 -0.47 16.26 6.97
C ILE A 278 -0.60 15.79 5.51
N ALA A 279 -0.33 16.67 4.55
CA ALA A 279 -0.28 16.34 3.13
C ALA A 279 0.76 15.28 2.80
N GLY A 280 1.96 15.37 3.40
CA GLY A 280 3.02 14.38 3.27
C GLY A 280 2.56 12.99 3.69
N TYR A 281 1.89 12.89 4.84
CA TYR A 281 1.34 11.60 5.30
C TYR A 281 0.30 11.01 4.34
N ALA A 282 -0.51 11.84 3.66
CA ALA A 282 -1.46 11.36 2.67
C ALA A 282 -0.76 10.73 1.45
N VAL A 283 0.32 11.36 0.97
CA VAL A 283 1.14 10.82 -0.12
C VAL A 283 1.86 9.54 0.28
N ASP A 284 2.46 9.52 1.47
CA ASP A 284 3.16 8.33 2.01
C ASP A 284 2.21 7.13 2.17
N SER A 285 0.97 7.39 2.61
CA SER A 285 -0.09 6.37 2.70
C SER A 285 -0.61 5.92 1.33
N GLY A 286 -0.24 6.60 0.24
CA GLY A 286 -0.68 6.27 -1.12
C GLY A 286 -2.11 6.71 -1.44
N CYS A 287 -2.66 7.65 -0.69
CA CYS A 287 -3.97 8.23 -0.98
C CYS A 287 -3.92 9.15 -2.19
N SER A 288 -4.98 9.14 -3.00
CA SER A 288 -5.23 10.25 -3.92
C SER A 288 -5.56 11.50 -3.11
N VAL A 289 -5.12 12.68 -3.55
CA VAL A 289 -5.26 13.92 -2.76
C VAL A 289 -5.98 14.99 -3.55
N ILE A 290 -7.00 15.58 -2.91
CA ILE A 290 -7.72 16.78 -3.39
C ILE A 290 -7.54 17.87 -2.35
N ILE A 291 -7.15 19.06 -2.77
CA ILE A 291 -6.94 20.20 -1.89
C ILE A 291 -8.18 21.09 -1.92
N ALA A 292 -8.86 21.21 -0.78
CA ALA A 292 -10.02 22.06 -0.59
C ALA A 292 -9.63 23.31 0.22
N VAL A 293 -9.55 24.46 -0.44
CA VAL A 293 -9.25 25.75 0.19
C VAL A 293 -10.57 26.32 0.70
N ASN A 294 -10.78 26.19 2.01
CA ASN A 294 -12.02 26.56 2.70
C ASN A 294 -11.97 27.98 3.24
N LYS A 295 -13.14 28.48 3.62
CA LYS A 295 -13.38 29.87 4.07
C LYS A 295 -13.04 30.90 2.99
N TRP A 296 -13.23 30.48 1.73
CA TRP A 296 -12.98 31.38 0.60
C TRP A 296 -13.90 32.61 0.62
N ASP A 297 -15.06 32.48 1.20
CA ASP A 297 -16.04 33.58 1.42
C ASP A 297 -15.55 34.65 2.42
N ALA A 298 -14.69 34.27 3.37
CA ALA A 298 -14.18 35.16 4.41
C ALA A 298 -12.98 36.03 3.97
N LEU A 299 -12.46 35.86 2.75
CA LEU A 299 -11.46 36.77 2.21
C LEU A 299 -12.09 38.11 1.86
N GLU A 300 -11.61 39.20 2.48
CA GLU A 300 -12.18 40.54 2.36
C GLU A 300 -11.92 41.20 1.00
N GLU A 301 -10.68 41.04 0.45
CA GLU A 301 -10.30 41.63 -0.82
C GLU A 301 -9.96 40.53 -1.85
N LYS A 302 -10.93 40.21 -2.75
CA LYS A 302 -10.76 39.25 -3.83
C LYS A 302 -10.54 39.98 -5.14
N GLU A 303 -9.31 39.91 -5.64
CA GLU A 303 -8.98 40.29 -7.00
C GLU A 303 -9.10 39.10 -7.96
N THR A 304 -9.13 39.35 -9.25
CA THR A 304 -9.21 38.31 -10.29
C THR A 304 -8.07 37.30 -10.20
N ASN A 305 -6.91 37.71 -9.69
CA ASN A 305 -5.69 36.91 -9.58
C ASN A 305 -5.50 36.28 -8.17
N THR A 306 -6.37 36.55 -7.19
CA THR A 306 -6.24 36.02 -5.81
C THR A 306 -6.11 34.50 -5.79
N ILE A 307 -6.86 33.79 -6.63
CA ILE A 307 -6.81 32.33 -6.71
C ILE A 307 -5.46 31.83 -7.21
N TYR A 308 -4.88 32.48 -8.21
CA TYR A 308 -3.57 32.12 -8.76
C TYR A 308 -2.44 32.41 -7.76
N GLN A 309 -2.51 33.55 -7.06
CA GLN A 309 -1.55 33.89 -6.01
C GLN A 309 -1.60 32.89 -4.84
N PHE A 310 -2.78 32.43 -4.46
CA PHE A 310 -2.93 31.40 -3.44
C PHE A 310 -2.38 30.07 -3.92
N GLU A 311 -2.69 29.67 -5.15
CA GLU A 311 -2.18 28.44 -5.75
C GLU A 311 -0.65 28.46 -5.84
N ASP A 312 -0.04 29.54 -6.28
CA ASP A 312 1.43 29.68 -6.33
C ASP A 312 2.07 29.48 -4.94
N LYS A 313 1.53 30.11 -3.90
CA LYS A 313 1.99 29.93 -2.51
C LYS A 313 1.85 28.48 -2.06
N LEU A 314 0.72 27.85 -2.38
CA LEU A 314 0.44 26.46 -2.07
C LEU A 314 1.44 25.52 -2.77
N ARG A 315 1.68 25.73 -4.08
CA ARG A 315 2.64 24.92 -4.86
C ARG A 315 4.08 25.12 -4.38
N GLN A 316 4.44 26.31 -3.94
CA GLN A 316 5.76 26.57 -3.33
C GLN A 316 5.94 25.82 -2.00
N ALA A 317 4.91 25.80 -1.15
CA ALA A 317 4.93 25.13 0.15
C ALA A 317 4.84 23.60 0.02
N MET A 318 4.12 23.08 -1.00
CA MET A 318 3.83 21.67 -1.21
C MET A 318 4.21 21.20 -2.62
N LYS A 319 5.48 21.36 -3.03
CA LYS A 319 5.99 20.95 -4.36
C LYS A 319 5.76 19.49 -4.70
N PHE A 320 5.66 18.63 -3.69
CA PHE A 320 5.40 17.21 -3.84
C PHE A 320 3.93 16.88 -4.17
N LEU A 321 3.03 17.89 -4.08
CA LEU A 321 1.61 17.81 -4.44
C LEU A 321 1.26 18.66 -5.67
N GLU A 322 2.21 18.93 -6.56
CA GLU A 322 1.97 19.71 -7.78
C GLU A 322 0.85 19.12 -8.66
N TRP A 323 0.67 17.81 -8.59
CA TRP A 323 -0.33 17.05 -9.30
C TRP A 323 -1.72 17.02 -8.65
N ALA A 324 -1.86 17.46 -7.39
CA ALA A 324 -3.14 17.45 -6.68
C ALA A 324 -4.01 18.62 -7.12
N PRO A 325 -5.28 18.39 -7.50
CA PRO A 325 -6.20 19.46 -7.87
C PRO A 325 -6.55 20.31 -6.65
N MET A 326 -6.75 21.62 -6.89
CA MET A 326 -7.21 22.58 -5.88
C MET A 326 -8.63 23.04 -6.21
N VAL A 327 -9.49 23.11 -5.21
CA VAL A 327 -10.83 23.69 -5.29
C VAL A 327 -11.06 24.68 -4.14
N THR A 328 -11.63 25.83 -4.44
CA THR A 328 -12.00 26.82 -3.42
C THR A 328 -13.46 26.61 -2.99
N ILE A 329 -13.70 26.55 -1.67
CA ILE A 329 -15.02 26.27 -1.10
C ILE A 329 -15.34 27.22 0.06
N SER A 330 -16.62 27.27 0.43
CA SER A 330 -17.05 27.69 1.74
C SER A 330 -17.91 26.59 2.38
N ALA A 331 -17.34 25.90 3.35
CA ALA A 331 -18.05 24.87 4.10
C ALA A 331 -19.15 25.47 5.03
N LEU A 332 -19.12 26.78 5.28
CA LEU A 332 -20.14 27.47 6.06
C LEU A 332 -21.39 27.74 5.21
N SER A 333 -21.21 28.31 4.02
CA SER A 333 -22.32 28.67 3.12
C SER A 333 -22.69 27.53 2.13
N GLY A 334 -21.95 26.44 2.06
CA GLY A 334 -22.14 25.36 1.07
C GLY A 334 -21.57 25.68 -0.32
N GLN A 335 -20.97 26.86 -0.53
CA GLN A 335 -20.51 27.29 -1.84
C GLN A 335 -19.43 26.33 -2.39
N ARG A 336 -19.67 25.76 -3.57
CA ARG A 336 -18.80 24.83 -4.32
C ARG A 336 -18.48 23.52 -3.60
N VAL A 337 -19.14 23.20 -2.49
CA VAL A 337 -18.97 21.93 -1.77
C VAL A 337 -19.37 20.76 -2.65
N GLN A 338 -20.44 20.91 -3.46
CA GLN A 338 -20.92 19.90 -4.42
C GLN A 338 -19.87 19.48 -5.47
N ASN A 339 -18.80 20.24 -5.66
CA ASN A 339 -17.74 19.89 -6.60
C ASN A 339 -16.73 18.87 -6.03
N ILE A 340 -16.73 18.64 -4.71
CA ILE A 340 -15.74 17.76 -4.07
C ILE A 340 -15.95 16.30 -4.44
N LEU A 341 -17.18 15.77 -4.30
CA LEU A 341 -17.46 14.36 -4.55
C LEU A 341 -17.20 13.93 -6.01
N PRO A 342 -17.55 14.72 -7.03
CA PRO A 342 -17.14 14.43 -8.42
C PRO A 342 -15.62 14.36 -8.61
N LEU A 343 -14.84 15.23 -7.94
CA LEU A 343 -13.38 15.18 -7.97
C LEU A 343 -12.84 13.94 -7.26
N VAL A 344 -13.47 13.52 -6.15
CA VAL A 344 -13.13 12.28 -5.43
C VAL A 344 -13.36 11.06 -6.32
N ILE A 345 -14.50 10.97 -7.01
CA ILE A 345 -14.79 9.88 -7.95
C ILE A 345 -13.73 9.84 -9.04
N LYS A 346 -13.44 10.99 -9.69
CA LYS A 346 -12.42 11.08 -10.73
C LYS A 346 -11.03 10.64 -10.23
N ALA A 347 -10.65 11.03 -9.02
CA ALA A 347 -9.39 10.62 -8.41
C ALA A 347 -9.35 9.13 -8.09
N TYR A 348 -10.46 8.57 -7.61
CA TYR A 348 -10.60 7.15 -7.35
C TYR A 348 -10.54 6.33 -8.63
N ASP A 349 -11.24 6.73 -9.68
CA ASP A 349 -11.19 6.03 -10.97
C ASP A 349 -9.79 6.10 -11.57
N ALA A 350 -9.10 7.24 -11.49
CA ALA A 350 -7.74 7.41 -12.00
C ALA A 350 -6.70 6.50 -11.29
N ARG A 351 -6.85 6.26 -9.97
CA ARG A 351 -5.94 5.35 -9.24
C ARG A 351 -6.12 3.88 -9.60
N ASN A 352 -7.27 3.53 -10.21
CA ASN A 352 -7.60 2.18 -10.64
C ASN A 352 -7.25 1.91 -12.11
N VAL A 353 -6.63 2.88 -12.80
CA VAL A 353 -6.20 2.70 -14.20
C VAL A 353 -5.06 1.67 -14.27
N ARG A 354 -5.29 0.63 -15.07
CA ARG A 354 -4.26 -0.34 -15.44
C ARG A 354 -3.84 -0.13 -16.89
N VAL A 355 -2.55 0.05 -17.09
CA VAL A 355 -1.97 0.25 -18.43
C VAL A 355 -1.31 -1.04 -18.88
N PRO A 356 -1.69 -1.62 -20.03
CA PRO A 356 -1.06 -2.82 -20.59
C PRO A 356 0.45 -2.61 -20.80
N THR A 357 1.26 -3.63 -20.46
CA THR A 357 2.72 -3.56 -20.56
C THR A 357 3.20 -3.19 -21.97
N ALA A 358 2.56 -3.69 -23.01
CA ALA A 358 2.88 -3.34 -24.40
C ALA A 358 2.70 -1.84 -24.68
N GLN A 359 1.60 -1.25 -24.20
CA GLN A 359 1.31 0.18 -24.36
C GLN A 359 2.31 1.03 -23.54
N LEU A 360 2.64 0.62 -22.33
CA LEU A 360 3.64 1.29 -21.50
C LEU A 360 5.03 1.31 -22.16
N ASN A 361 5.47 0.18 -22.73
CA ASN A 361 6.79 0.13 -23.35
C ASN A 361 6.85 0.91 -24.65
N LYS A 362 5.80 0.88 -25.48
CA LYS A 362 5.68 1.73 -26.66
C LYS A 362 5.75 3.21 -26.28
N PHE A 363 4.95 3.64 -25.31
CA PHE A 363 4.99 5.01 -24.80
C PHE A 363 6.36 5.40 -24.27
N PHE A 364 6.99 4.50 -23.48
CA PHE A 364 8.31 4.74 -22.90
C PHE A 364 9.38 4.95 -23.97
N GLU A 365 9.37 4.14 -25.02
CA GLU A 365 10.32 4.24 -26.13
C GLU A 365 10.14 5.53 -26.90
N GLU A 366 8.89 5.88 -27.28
CA GLU A 366 8.56 7.04 -28.11
C GLU A 366 8.67 8.38 -27.39
N ASN A 367 8.35 8.44 -26.09
CA ASN A 367 8.17 9.71 -25.38
C ASN A 367 9.16 9.94 -24.25
N ILE A 368 9.83 8.90 -23.74
CA ILE A 368 10.77 9.02 -22.64
C ILE A 368 12.20 8.75 -23.09
N SER A 369 12.46 7.67 -23.83
CA SER A 369 13.80 7.32 -24.31
C SER A 369 14.23 8.17 -25.48
N GLN A 370 13.31 8.60 -26.35
CA GLN A 370 13.55 9.43 -27.54
C GLN A 370 12.50 10.56 -27.61
N PRO A 371 12.54 11.55 -26.71
CA PRO A 371 11.51 12.57 -26.66
C PRO A 371 11.50 13.41 -27.92
N LYS A 372 10.35 13.49 -28.57
CA LYS A 372 10.11 14.40 -29.68
C LYS A 372 10.05 15.84 -29.15
N GLY A 373 11.08 16.64 -29.37
CA GLY A 373 11.07 18.07 -29.09
C GLY A 373 11.65 18.54 -27.75
N GLY A 374 12.42 17.73 -27.03
CA GLY A 374 13.10 18.16 -25.80
C GLY A 374 14.13 17.14 -25.31
N SER A 375 15.12 17.60 -24.53
CA SER A 375 16.08 16.69 -23.89
C SER A 375 15.49 16.09 -22.63
N ALA A 376 15.35 14.76 -22.58
CA ALA A 376 15.08 14.06 -21.32
C ALA A 376 16.24 14.30 -20.33
N PRO A 377 15.96 14.45 -19.03
CA PRO A 377 17.01 14.46 -18.03
C PRO A 377 17.87 13.20 -18.14
N ALA A 378 19.18 13.34 -17.93
CA ALA A 378 20.06 12.17 -17.94
C ALA A 378 19.64 11.18 -16.85
N PRO A 379 19.55 9.86 -17.15
CA PRO A 379 19.18 8.84 -16.18
C PRO A 379 20.10 8.81 -14.95
N VAL A 380 21.34 9.28 -15.08
CA VAL A 380 22.36 9.28 -14.02
C VAL A 380 23.09 10.62 -13.97
N LYS A 381 23.40 11.08 -12.76
CA LYS A 381 24.16 12.30 -12.53
C LYS A 381 25.61 12.14 -13.06
N GLY A 382 26.05 13.06 -13.94
CA GLY A 382 27.43 13.09 -14.42
C GLY A 382 27.73 12.45 -15.79
N GLY A 383 26.74 12.00 -16.54
CA GLY A 383 26.87 11.71 -18.00
C GLY A 383 27.71 10.49 -18.42
N VAL A 384 28.35 9.75 -17.50
CA VAL A 384 29.32 8.67 -17.84
C VAL A 384 28.75 7.26 -17.61
N SER A 385 27.58 7.12 -17.02
CA SER A 385 27.02 5.81 -16.70
C SER A 385 26.23 5.21 -17.88
N ARG A 386 26.53 3.94 -18.21
CA ARG A 386 25.79 3.14 -19.21
C ARG A 386 24.46 2.60 -18.70
N LEU A 387 23.92 3.12 -17.58
CA LEU A 387 22.62 2.71 -17.03
C LEU A 387 21.51 3.09 -18.02
N ARG A 388 20.79 2.12 -18.50
CA ARG A 388 19.64 2.30 -19.41
C ARG A 388 18.43 1.58 -18.88
N VAL A 389 17.29 2.24 -18.96
CA VAL A 389 16.00 1.56 -18.74
C VAL A 389 15.71 0.72 -19.98
N LYS A 390 15.45 -0.57 -19.75
CA LYS A 390 15.16 -1.55 -20.81
C LYS A 390 13.67 -1.66 -21.10
N TYR A 391 12.89 -1.70 -20.04
CA TYR A 391 11.44 -1.75 -20.14
C TYR A 391 10.80 -1.30 -18.83
N ILE A 392 9.49 -1.04 -18.89
CA ILE A 392 8.66 -0.60 -17.78
C ILE A 392 7.44 -1.52 -17.67
N THR A 393 7.01 -1.80 -16.46
CA THR A 393 5.77 -2.50 -16.17
C THR A 393 5.00 -1.78 -15.05
N GLN A 394 3.68 -1.92 -15.05
CA GLN A 394 2.87 -1.53 -13.90
C GLN A 394 2.76 -2.73 -12.97
N GLY A 395 3.47 -2.66 -11.84
CA GLY A 395 3.57 -3.72 -10.84
C GLY A 395 2.52 -3.63 -9.72
N GLY A 396 1.63 -2.63 -9.76
CA GLY A 396 0.56 -2.46 -8.77
C GLY A 396 -0.32 -1.26 -9.06
N MET A 397 -1.50 -1.24 -8.42
CA MET A 397 -2.45 -0.14 -8.41
C MET A 397 -2.72 0.28 -6.96
N ARG A 398 -3.35 1.43 -6.76
CA ARG A 398 -3.82 1.89 -5.44
C ARG A 398 -2.74 2.10 -4.37
N PRO A 399 -1.69 2.91 -4.59
CA PRO A 399 -1.45 3.79 -5.75
C PRO A 399 -0.76 3.06 -6.91
N PRO A 400 -0.82 3.61 -8.14
CA PRO A 400 -0.10 3.08 -9.30
C PRO A 400 1.39 2.94 -8.99
N LEU A 401 1.93 1.73 -9.18
CA LEU A 401 3.33 1.40 -8.98
C LEU A 401 3.93 0.96 -10.32
N PHE A 402 4.96 1.65 -10.77
CA PHE A 402 5.70 1.29 -11.97
C PHE A 402 7.08 0.76 -11.61
N VAL A 403 7.50 -0.29 -12.30
CA VAL A 403 8.82 -0.89 -12.13
C VAL A 403 9.62 -0.65 -13.40
N LEU A 404 10.73 0.10 -13.26
CA LEU A 404 11.70 0.36 -14.32
C LEU A 404 12.80 -0.69 -14.24
N PHE A 405 12.90 -1.51 -15.26
CA PHE A 405 13.97 -2.50 -15.36
C PHE A 405 15.18 -1.90 -16.05
N THR A 406 16.29 -1.84 -15.31
CA THR A 406 17.52 -1.23 -15.78
C THR A 406 18.61 -2.25 -16.06
N ALA A 407 19.51 -1.92 -16.99
CA ALA A 407 20.69 -2.71 -17.28
C ALA A 407 21.91 -1.80 -17.48
N GLY A 408 23.10 -2.30 -17.11
CA GLY A 408 24.35 -1.57 -17.17
C GLY A 408 24.55 -0.60 -16.00
N GLY A 409 25.68 0.08 -15.96
CA GLY A 409 25.99 1.15 -15.01
C GLY A 409 26.68 0.74 -13.72
N SER A 410 27.29 1.70 -13.05
CA SER A 410 27.97 1.60 -11.78
C SER A 410 26.98 1.65 -10.60
N LYS A 411 27.48 1.58 -9.37
CA LYS A 411 26.75 1.45 -8.08
C LYS A 411 25.66 2.50 -7.75
N GLY A 412 25.35 3.51 -8.60
CA GLY A 412 24.26 4.48 -8.40
C GLY A 412 22.96 4.04 -9.08
N GLY A 413 21.78 4.43 -8.54
CA GLY A 413 20.46 4.25 -9.14
C GLY A 413 20.09 5.35 -10.14
N LEU A 414 18.86 5.29 -10.67
CA LEU A 414 18.29 6.36 -11.49
C LEU A 414 18.22 7.66 -10.68
N HIS A 415 18.61 8.76 -11.33
CA HIS A 415 18.59 10.07 -10.66
C HIS A 415 17.14 10.51 -10.37
N PHE A 416 16.92 11.18 -9.25
CA PHE A 416 15.57 11.62 -8.83
C PHE A 416 14.87 12.51 -9.86
N SER A 417 15.61 13.37 -10.58
CA SER A 417 15.03 14.22 -11.63
C SER A 417 14.53 13.42 -12.83
N TYR A 418 15.21 12.30 -13.15
CA TYR A 418 14.74 11.38 -14.18
C TYR A 418 13.47 10.65 -13.75
N LEU A 419 13.43 10.17 -12.52
CA LEU A 419 12.23 9.52 -11.97
C LEU A 419 11.02 10.47 -11.96
N ARG A 420 11.22 11.73 -11.55
CA ARG A 420 10.17 12.75 -11.58
C ARG A 420 9.71 13.08 -13.00
N TYR A 421 10.64 13.12 -13.94
CA TYR A 421 10.30 13.30 -15.36
C TYR A 421 9.43 12.13 -15.87
N VAL A 422 9.81 10.89 -15.58
CA VAL A 422 9.04 9.71 -15.96
C VAL A 422 7.65 9.73 -15.31
N GLU A 423 7.56 10.08 -14.03
CA GLU A 423 6.30 10.23 -13.30
C GLU A 423 5.36 11.22 -13.98
N ASN A 424 5.85 12.43 -14.30
CA ASN A 424 5.03 13.45 -14.94
C ASN A 424 4.55 13.00 -16.31
N ARG A 425 5.42 12.36 -17.13
CA ARG A 425 5.05 11.85 -18.43
C ARG A 425 4.00 10.73 -18.37
N LEU A 426 4.12 9.81 -17.39
CA LEU A 426 3.12 8.77 -17.16
C LEU A 426 1.78 9.37 -16.74
N ARG A 427 1.81 10.40 -15.90
CA ARG A 427 0.61 11.11 -15.44
C ARG A 427 -0.12 11.79 -16.59
N ASP A 428 0.62 12.51 -17.44
CA ASP A 428 0.06 13.25 -18.56
C ASP A 428 -0.57 12.32 -19.61
N GLU A 429 0.11 11.21 -19.92
CA GLU A 429 -0.34 10.27 -20.96
C GLU A 429 -1.52 9.41 -20.50
N PHE A 430 -1.44 8.86 -19.29
CA PHE A 430 -2.41 7.86 -18.83
C PHE A 430 -3.46 8.42 -17.86
N GLY A 431 -3.43 9.72 -17.59
CA GLY A 431 -4.49 10.39 -16.84
C GLY A 431 -4.55 10.04 -15.35
N PHE A 432 -3.41 9.80 -14.70
CA PHE A 432 -3.34 9.53 -13.25
C PHE A 432 -3.66 10.78 -12.44
N TYR A 433 -4.92 11.22 -12.53
CA TYR A 433 -5.43 12.42 -11.90
C TYR A 433 -5.45 12.31 -10.37
N ALA A 434 -4.96 13.32 -9.67
CA ALA A 434 -5.01 13.44 -8.22
C ALA A 434 -4.41 12.26 -7.42
N THR A 435 -3.66 11.35 -8.05
CA THR A 435 -3.11 10.16 -7.39
C THR A 435 -1.58 10.14 -7.40
N PRO A 436 -0.91 9.74 -6.32
CA PRO A 436 0.55 9.59 -6.33
C PRO A 436 0.95 8.42 -7.22
N ILE A 437 2.05 8.57 -7.95
CA ILE A 437 2.66 7.49 -8.73
C ILE A 437 3.93 7.06 -8.00
N ARG A 438 4.08 5.75 -7.78
CA ARG A 438 5.30 5.17 -7.22
C ARG A 438 6.14 4.56 -8.34
N ILE A 439 7.44 4.85 -8.35
CA ILE A 439 8.37 4.27 -9.30
C ILE A 439 9.47 3.52 -8.53
N LYS A 440 9.68 2.25 -8.88
CA LYS A 440 10.78 1.42 -8.36
C LYS A 440 11.74 1.08 -9.49
N GLU A 441 13.05 1.12 -9.21
CA GLU A 441 14.07 0.59 -10.10
C GLU A 441 14.34 -0.88 -9.75
N ARG A 442 14.38 -1.74 -10.77
CA ARG A 442 14.86 -3.12 -10.65
C ARG A 442 16.00 -3.36 -11.63
N ARG A 443 17.16 -3.72 -11.12
CA ARG A 443 18.32 -4.08 -11.94
C ARG A 443 18.24 -5.54 -12.32
N LYS A 444 18.49 -5.83 -13.58
CA LYS A 444 18.77 -7.19 -14.00
C LYS A 444 20.15 -7.55 -13.47
N ALA A 445 20.27 -8.58 -12.61
CA ALA A 445 21.56 -9.12 -12.24
C ALA A 445 22.31 -9.46 -13.52
N GLY A 446 23.48 -8.84 -13.72
CA GLY A 446 24.32 -9.17 -14.87
C GLY A 446 24.68 -10.64 -14.76
N ALA A 447 24.46 -11.40 -15.82
CA ALA A 447 25.12 -12.68 -15.95
C ALA A 447 26.63 -12.39 -15.80
N SER A 448 27.23 -12.84 -14.72
CA SER A 448 28.68 -12.85 -14.58
C SER A 448 29.20 -13.80 -15.65
N ASN A 449 29.91 -13.26 -16.64
CA ASN A 449 30.78 -14.07 -17.49
C ASN A 449 31.99 -14.45 -16.68
#